data_de002a5091418808e3c93b8889d9276a
#
_entry.id   de002a5091418808e3c93b8889d9276a
#
_cell.length_a   1.000
_cell.length_b   1.000
_cell.length_c   1.000
_cell.angle_alpha   90.00
_cell.angle_beta   90.00
_cell.angle_gamma   90.00
#
_symmetry.space_group_name_H-M   'P 1'
#
loop_
_entity.id
_entity.type
_entity.pdbx_description
1 polymer ?
#
loop_
_entity_poly.entity_id
_entity_poly.type
_entity_poly.pdbx_seq_one_letter_code
_entity_poly.pdbx_strand_id
1 'polypeptide(L)'
;DIMLPDMNGFSLCQLIRKKYTYPIIMLTAKIEETDKITGLTLGADDYVTKPFGMMELVSRIKAVLRRSKGSQERENPEIQGVHIDVKKHEVTVDGRTVPLTLKEFELLEKLMRNEGIVLTRDQLLTEIWGYDFDGETRTVDVHIRTLRQKLGEKGEIIQTVRGVGYRIGGSA
;
A
#
# COMPACT_ATOMS: atom_id res chain seq x y z
N ASP A 1 -3.58 8.20 23.23
CA ASP A 1 -3.52 7.62 24.57
C ASP A 1 -4.90 7.54 25.19
N ILE A 2 -5.15 6.57 26.05
CA ILE A 2 -6.41 6.46 26.77
C ILE A 2 -6.46 7.49 27.91
N MET A 3 -5.36 7.65 28.61
CA MET A 3 -5.27 8.61 29.73
C MET A 3 -4.69 9.94 29.22
N LEU A 4 -5.59 10.85 28.84
CA LEU A 4 -5.26 12.22 28.46
C LEU A 4 -5.66 13.18 29.59
N PRO A 5 -4.96 14.32 29.77
CA PRO A 5 -5.22 15.23 30.89
C PRO A 5 -6.63 15.83 30.90
N ASP A 6 -7.21 16.10 29.72
CA ASP A 6 -8.47 16.84 29.61
C ASP A 6 -9.68 15.98 29.28
N MET A 7 -9.48 14.78 28.75
CA MET A 7 -10.56 13.84 28.43
C MET A 7 -10.07 12.40 28.32
N ASN A 8 -11.00 11.44 28.44
CA ASN A 8 -10.69 10.05 28.18
C ASN A 8 -10.47 9.82 26.67
N GLY A 9 -9.40 9.11 26.31
CA GLY A 9 -9.05 8.78 24.92
C GLY A 9 -10.12 8.00 24.17
N PHE A 10 -10.96 7.23 24.85
CA PHE A 10 -12.13 6.57 24.26
C PHE A 10 -13.17 7.59 23.78
N SER A 11 -13.45 8.61 24.61
CA SER A 11 -14.35 9.69 24.24
C SER A 11 -13.82 10.49 23.05
N LEU A 12 -12.51 10.75 23.03
CA LEU A 12 -11.85 11.39 21.89
C LEU A 12 -11.96 10.54 20.62
N CYS A 13 -11.74 9.23 20.71
CA CYS A 13 -11.90 8.31 19.58
C CYS A 13 -13.31 8.38 18.99
N GLN A 14 -14.34 8.36 19.82
CA GLN A 14 -15.73 8.49 19.38
C GLN A 14 -16.02 9.85 18.71
N LEU A 15 -15.47 10.95 19.24
CA LEU A 15 -15.61 12.28 18.64
C LEU A 15 -14.96 12.35 17.25
N ILE A 16 -13.76 11.77 17.11
CA ILE A 16 -13.07 11.69 15.82
C ILE A 16 -13.90 10.87 14.83
N ARG A 17 -14.43 9.72 15.25
CA ARG A 17 -15.24 8.83 14.40
C ARG A 17 -16.53 9.45 13.90
N LYS A 18 -17.11 10.40 14.62
CA LYS A 18 -18.30 11.14 14.15
C LYS A 18 -18.03 12.01 12.93
N LYS A 19 -16.78 12.43 12.72
CA LYS A 19 -16.42 13.38 11.65
C LYS A 19 -15.44 12.81 10.63
N TYR A 20 -14.62 11.83 11.01
CA TYR A 20 -13.50 11.37 10.20
C TYR A 20 -13.37 9.85 10.18
N THR A 21 -12.91 9.34 9.06
CA THR A 21 -12.65 7.91 8.82
C THR A 21 -11.16 7.56 8.93
N TYR A 22 -10.34 8.46 9.49
CA TYR A 22 -8.90 8.22 9.65
C TYR A 22 -8.62 6.98 10.48
N PRO A 23 -7.59 6.18 10.13
CA PRO A 23 -7.13 5.11 10.98
C PRO A 23 -6.73 5.62 12.37
N ILE A 24 -7.19 4.93 13.42
CA ILE A 24 -6.91 5.28 14.81
C ILE A 24 -6.23 4.10 15.49
N ILE A 25 -5.02 4.32 16.00
CA ILE A 25 -4.31 3.39 16.88
C ILE A 25 -4.29 3.97 18.28
N MET A 26 -4.80 3.21 19.25
CA MET A 26 -4.79 3.60 20.65
C MET A 26 -3.49 3.16 21.31
N LEU A 27 -2.80 4.09 21.98
CA LEU A 27 -1.62 3.80 22.81
C LEU A 27 -2.04 3.79 24.27
N THR A 28 -1.61 2.80 25.05
CA THR A 28 -2.03 2.68 26.45
C THR A 28 -0.99 2.03 27.32
N ALA A 29 -0.91 2.46 28.59
CA ALA A 29 0.05 1.94 29.55
C ALA A 29 -0.38 0.61 30.18
N LYS A 30 -1.67 0.29 30.24
CA LYS A 30 -2.21 -0.94 30.83
C LYS A 30 -3.56 -1.25 30.19
N ILE A 31 -3.83 -2.49 29.86
CA ILE A 31 -5.11 -2.87 29.27
C ILE A 31 -5.60 -4.13 30.00
N GLU A 32 -6.76 -4.01 30.64
CA GLU A 32 -7.61 -5.15 30.88
C GLU A 32 -8.24 -5.57 29.53
N GLU A 33 -8.56 -6.83 29.38
CA GLU A 33 -9.13 -7.39 28.16
C GLU A 33 -10.43 -6.65 27.76
N THR A 34 -11.16 -6.18 28.76
CA THR A 34 -12.36 -5.34 28.63
C THR A 34 -12.09 -3.98 27.96
N ASP A 35 -10.93 -3.35 28.21
CA ASP A 35 -10.56 -2.07 27.62
C ASP A 35 -10.28 -2.21 26.12
N LYS A 36 -9.65 -3.33 25.70
CA LYS A 36 -9.42 -3.66 24.29
C LYS A 36 -10.72 -3.80 23.53
N ILE A 37 -11.67 -4.56 24.09
CA ILE A 37 -12.98 -4.78 23.49
C ILE A 37 -13.73 -3.45 23.38
N THR A 38 -13.72 -2.66 24.45
CA THR A 38 -14.41 -1.36 24.50
C THR A 38 -13.89 -0.42 23.41
N GLY A 39 -12.60 -0.26 23.28
CA GLY A 39 -12.08 0.71 22.30
C GLY A 39 -12.23 0.26 20.86
N LEU A 40 -12.09 -1.04 20.53
CA LEU A 40 -12.39 -1.56 19.20
C LEU A 40 -13.87 -1.33 18.87
N THR A 41 -14.77 -1.55 19.83
CA THR A 41 -16.22 -1.26 19.68
C THR A 41 -16.48 0.23 19.48
N LEU A 42 -15.65 1.11 20.07
CA LEU A 42 -15.75 2.56 19.93
C LEU A 42 -15.07 3.12 18.67
N GLY A 43 -14.49 2.26 17.84
CA GLY A 43 -14.00 2.60 16.51
C GLY A 43 -12.49 2.77 16.38
N ALA A 44 -11.67 2.32 17.34
CA ALA A 44 -10.24 2.19 17.13
C ALA A 44 -9.93 1.02 16.17
N ASP A 45 -8.91 1.17 15.35
CA ASP A 45 -8.50 0.14 14.37
C ASP A 45 -7.46 -0.83 14.93
N ASP A 46 -6.68 -0.41 15.93
CA ASP A 46 -5.70 -1.24 16.65
C ASP A 46 -5.28 -0.62 17.98
N TYR A 47 -4.55 -1.39 18.77
CA TYR A 47 -4.00 -1.03 20.08
C TYR A 47 -2.53 -1.36 20.19
N VAL A 48 -1.79 -0.52 20.93
CA VAL A 48 -0.41 -0.77 21.31
C VAL A 48 -0.24 -0.50 22.80
N THR A 49 0.28 -1.49 23.52
CA THR A 49 0.57 -1.36 24.96
C THR A 49 1.94 -0.75 25.18
N LYS A 50 2.04 0.21 26.09
CA LYS A 50 3.32 0.75 26.57
C LYS A 50 3.91 -0.17 27.66
N PRO A 51 5.23 -0.42 27.65
CA PRO A 51 6.23 0.02 26.68
C PRO A 51 6.14 -0.80 25.37
N PHE A 52 6.28 -0.15 24.22
CA PHE A 52 6.28 -0.80 22.90
C PHE A 52 7.62 -0.57 22.19
N GLY A 53 8.00 -1.54 21.37
CA GLY A 53 9.13 -1.39 20.46
C GLY A 53 8.77 -0.50 19.26
N MET A 54 9.71 0.33 18.79
CA MET A 54 9.49 1.18 17.62
C MET A 54 9.09 0.35 16.39
N MET A 55 9.72 -0.82 16.18
CA MET A 55 9.41 -1.72 15.07
C MET A 55 8.00 -2.30 15.17
N GLU A 56 7.51 -2.58 16.38
CA GLU A 56 6.13 -3.02 16.59
C GLU A 56 5.14 -1.94 16.19
N LEU A 57 5.33 -0.70 16.65
CA LEU A 57 4.47 0.42 16.32
C LEU A 57 4.43 0.65 14.81
N VAL A 58 5.59 0.67 14.13
CA VAL A 58 5.69 0.83 12.68
C VAL A 58 4.95 -0.29 11.94
N SER A 59 5.09 -1.54 12.39
CA SER A 59 4.40 -2.69 11.77
C SER A 59 2.89 -2.58 11.91
N ARG A 60 2.39 -2.16 13.06
CA ARG A 60 0.95 -1.94 13.31
C ARG A 60 0.40 -0.78 12.49
N ILE A 61 1.13 0.34 12.41
CA ILE A 61 0.74 1.47 11.54
C ILE A 61 0.61 1.00 10.08
N LYS A 62 1.59 0.26 9.56
CA LYS A 62 1.52 -0.30 8.20
C LYS A 62 0.32 -1.23 8.02
N ALA A 63 0.03 -2.09 9.00
CA ALA A 63 -1.10 -3.02 8.94
C ALA A 63 -2.45 -2.29 8.94
N VAL A 64 -2.61 -1.26 9.76
CA VAL A 64 -3.84 -0.46 9.85
C VAL A 64 -4.03 0.37 8.58
N LEU A 65 -2.98 1.02 8.07
CA LEU A 65 -3.04 1.76 6.80
C LEU A 65 -3.37 0.86 5.61
N ARG A 66 -2.88 -0.38 5.59
CA ARG A 66 -3.24 -1.36 4.55
C ARG A 66 -4.72 -1.74 4.62
N ARG A 67 -5.28 -1.91 5.82
CA ARG A 67 -6.72 -2.20 6.02
C ARG A 67 -7.58 -1.01 5.66
N SER A 68 -7.19 0.21 6.04
CA SER A 68 -7.94 1.43 5.73
C SER A 68 -7.95 1.75 4.23
N LYS A 69 -6.86 1.45 3.52
CA LYS A 69 -6.82 1.53 2.05
C LYS A 69 -7.64 0.41 1.38
N GLY A 70 -7.92 -0.69 2.08
CA GLY A 70 -8.72 -1.81 1.57
C GLY A 70 -10.23 -1.60 1.62
N SER A 71 -10.71 -0.55 2.27
CA SER A 71 -12.14 -0.17 2.30
C SER A 71 -12.51 0.90 1.27
N GLN A 72 -11.55 1.61 0.66
CA GLN A 72 -11.80 2.17 -0.66
C GLN A 72 -11.84 0.97 -1.62
N GLU A 73 -12.97 0.79 -2.29
CA GLU A 73 -13.10 -0.13 -3.42
C GLU A 73 -11.76 -0.09 -4.16
N ARG A 74 -11.17 -1.27 -4.39
CA ARG A 74 -9.96 -1.37 -5.21
C ARG A 74 -10.37 -0.92 -6.60
N GLU A 75 -10.42 0.40 -6.79
CA GLU A 75 -10.59 0.95 -8.12
C GLU A 75 -9.50 0.33 -8.97
N ASN A 76 -9.95 -0.31 -10.02
CA ASN A 76 -9.05 -0.90 -10.99
C ASN A 76 -8.22 0.24 -11.58
N PRO A 77 -6.90 0.29 -11.40
CA PRO A 77 -6.12 1.41 -11.89
C PRO A 77 -6.19 1.48 -13.41
N GLU A 78 -6.37 2.69 -13.92
CA GLU A 78 -6.36 2.96 -15.35
C GLU A 78 -5.50 4.19 -15.63
N ILE A 79 -4.52 4.04 -16.52
CA ILE A 79 -3.60 5.11 -16.91
C ILE A 79 -3.35 5.00 -18.42
N GLN A 80 -3.71 6.06 -19.16
CA GLN A 80 -3.45 6.21 -20.59
C GLN A 80 -3.87 4.99 -21.46
N GLY A 81 -5.03 4.38 -21.13
CA GLY A 81 -5.56 3.22 -21.84
C GLY A 81 -5.03 1.87 -21.36
N VAL A 82 -4.15 1.84 -20.36
CA VAL A 82 -3.78 0.62 -19.64
C VAL A 82 -4.69 0.48 -18.42
N HIS A 83 -5.48 -0.57 -18.38
CA HIS A 83 -6.44 -0.86 -17.32
C HIS A 83 -6.08 -2.17 -16.62
N ILE A 84 -6.15 -2.21 -15.30
CA ILE A 84 -5.95 -3.42 -14.49
C ILE A 84 -7.24 -3.80 -13.78
N ASP A 85 -7.77 -4.99 -14.04
CA ASP A 85 -8.79 -5.62 -13.19
C ASP A 85 -8.10 -6.49 -12.14
N VAL A 86 -7.99 -5.95 -10.92
CA VAL A 86 -7.30 -6.64 -9.82
C VAL A 86 -8.05 -7.90 -9.38
N LYS A 87 -9.38 -7.91 -9.46
CA LYS A 87 -10.19 -9.07 -9.04
C LYS A 87 -10.04 -10.23 -10.03
N LYS A 88 -9.97 -9.93 -11.32
CA LYS A 88 -9.80 -10.94 -12.38
C LYS A 88 -8.34 -11.26 -12.68
N HIS A 89 -7.41 -10.48 -12.15
CA HIS A 89 -5.99 -10.58 -12.46
C HIS A 89 -5.70 -10.38 -13.96
N GLU A 90 -6.44 -9.46 -14.58
CA GLU A 90 -6.38 -9.16 -16.01
C GLU A 90 -5.85 -7.75 -16.26
N VAL A 91 -5.11 -7.61 -17.34
CA VAL A 91 -4.65 -6.31 -17.86
C VAL A 91 -5.16 -6.14 -19.27
N THR A 92 -5.69 -4.96 -19.57
CA THR A 92 -6.06 -4.59 -20.93
C THR A 92 -5.34 -3.32 -21.35
N VAL A 93 -4.99 -3.24 -22.63
CA VAL A 93 -4.43 -2.07 -23.28
C VAL A 93 -5.35 -1.69 -24.43
N ASP A 94 -5.94 -0.50 -24.35
CA ASP A 94 -6.95 -0.01 -25.33
C ASP A 94 -8.05 -1.07 -25.58
N GLY A 95 -8.52 -1.73 -24.49
CA GLY A 95 -9.56 -2.75 -24.51
C GLY A 95 -9.12 -4.16 -24.96
N ARG A 96 -7.84 -4.38 -25.27
CA ARG A 96 -7.29 -5.70 -25.64
C ARG A 96 -6.56 -6.32 -24.46
N THR A 97 -6.89 -7.57 -24.12
CA THR A 97 -6.22 -8.29 -23.03
C THR A 97 -4.75 -8.55 -23.34
N VAL A 98 -3.89 -8.25 -22.38
CA VAL A 98 -2.44 -8.48 -22.45
C VAL A 98 -2.06 -9.55 -21.42
N PRO A 99 -1.53 -10.71 -21.82
CA PRO A 99 -1.16 -11.77 -20.88
C PRO A 99 0.14 -11.38 -20.15
N LEU A 100 0.02 -11.17 -18.84
CA LEU A 100 1.14 -10.92 -17.95
C LEU A 100 1.41 -12.13 -17.04
N THR A 101 2.65 -12.33 -16.66
CA THR A 101 2.99 -13.22 -15.56
C THR A 101 2.58 -12.58 -14.22
N LEU A 102 2.50 -13.40 -13.15
CA LEU A 102 2.14 -12.88 -11.83
C LEU A 102 3.04 -11.71 -11.42
N LYS A 103 4.36 -11.84 -11.61
CA LYS A 103 5.32 -10.79 -11.21
C LYS A 103 5.25 -9.53 -12.08
N GLU A 104 4.96 -9.66 -13.35
CA GLU A 104 4.71 -8.53 -14.24
C GLU A 104 3.42 -7.80 -13.85
N PHE A 105 2.37 -8.55 -13.50
CA PHE A 105 1.11 -8.00 -13.02
C PHE A 105 1.30 -7.22 -11.71
N GLU A 106 1.92 -7.84 -10.69
CA GLU A 106 2.21 -7.22 -9.40
C GLU A 106 3.07 -5.94 -9.57
N LEU A 107 4.05 -5.98 -10.46
CA LEU A 107 4.93 -4.87 -10.76
C LEU A 107 4.17 -3.70 -11.41
N LEU A 108 3.32 -3.99 -12.39
CA LEU A 108 2.48 -3.00 -13.05
C LEU A 108 1.47 -2.39 -12.09
N GLU A 109 0.75 -3.22 -11.34
CA GLU A 109 -0.20 -2.78 -10.32
C GLU A 109 0.47 -1.85 -9.30
N LYS A 110 1.66 -2.24 -8.81
CA LYS A 110 2.40 -1.43 -7.84
C LYS A 110 2.77 -0.06 -8.39
N LEU A 111 3.27 -0.01 -9.61
CA LEU A 111 3.64 1.24 -10.27
C LEU A 111 2.42 2.12 -10.53
N MET A 112 1.30 1.55 -11.03
CA MET A 112 0.09 2.30 -11.32
C MET A 112 -0.59 2.86 -10.08
N ARG A 113 -0.57 2.11 -8.96
CA ARG A 113 -1.08 2.59 -7.66
C ARG A 113 -0.24 3.71 -7.03
N ASN A 114 0.98 3.89 -7.52
CA ASN A 114 1.90 4.94 -7.09
C ASN A 114 2.21 5.90 -8.24
N GLU A 115 1.20 6.26 -9.03
CA GLU A 115 1.34 7.17 -10.15
C GLU A 115 2.09 8.45 -9.75
N GLY A 116 3.07 8.84 -10.56
CA GLY A 116 3.92 10.02 -10.34
C GLY A 116 5.04 9.83 -9.32
N ILE A 117 5.00 8.74 -8.52
CA ILE A 117 6.00 8.48 -7.48
C ILE A 117 7.11 7.58 -8.04
N VAL A 118 8.37 7.95 -7.81
CA VAL A 118 9.52 7.11 -8.17
C VAL A 118 9.69 6.01 -7.13
N LEU A 119 9.59 4.74 -7.55
CA LEU A 119 9.89 3.58 -6.72
C LEU A 119 11.29 3.09 -7.05
N THR A 120 12.12 2.90 -6.02
CA THR A 120 13.48 2.40 -6.20
C THR A 120 13.48 0.92 -6.59
N ARG A 121 14.58 0.44 -7.21
CA ARG A 121 14.73 -0.97 -7.54
C ARG A 121 14.67 -1.88 -6.32
N ASP A 122 15.29 -1.44 -5.22
CA ASP A 122 15.29 -2.19 -3.96
C ASP A 122 13.87 -2.27 -3.36
N GLN A 123 13.11 -1.16 -3.39
CA GLN A 123 11.72 -1.16 -2.96
C GLN A 123 10.87 -2.13 -3.78
N LEU A 124 10.97 -2.05 -5.12
CA LEU A 124 10.22 -2.95 -6.01
C LEU A 124 10.62 -4.40 -5.81
N LEU A 125 11.93 -4.69 -5.68
CA LEU A 125 12.42 -6.03 -5.42
C LEU A 125 11.86 -6.59 -4.12
N THR A 126 12.01 -5.85 -3.03
CA THR A 126 11.56 -6.26 -1.70
C THR A 126 10.05 -6.45 -1.62
N GLU A 127 9.26 -5.55 -2.22
CA GLU A 127 7.81 -5.60 -2.11
C GLU A 127 7.17 -6.68 -2.98
N ILE A 128 7.78 -7.03 -4.12
CA ILE A 128 7.22 -7.98 -5.09
C ILE A 128 7.83 -9.37 -4.94
N TRP A 129 9.11 -9.46 -4.63
CA TRP A 129 9.80 -10.76 -4.45
C TRP A 129 10.00 -11.14 -2.98
N GLY A 130 9.92 -10.20 -2.05
CA GLY A 130 10.10 -10.42 -0.61
C GLY A 130 11.52 -10.11 -0.12
N TYR A 131 11.66 -9.99 1.22
CA TYR A 131 12.94 -9.67 1.87
C TYR A 131 13.98 -10.80 1.76
N ASP A 132 13.54 -12.05 1.64
CA ASP A 132 14.40 -13.23 1.60
C ASP A 132 14.83 -13.60 0.17
N PHE A 133 14.55 -12.71 -0.80
CA PHE A 133 14.92 -12.95 -2.19
C PHE A 133 16.41 -12.62 -2.42
N ASP A 134 17.21 -13.64 -2.67
CA ASP A 134 18.67 -13.54 -2.92
C ASP A 134 19.04 -12.98 -4.31
N GLY A 135 18.03 -12.55 -5.09
CA GLY A 135 18.24 -12.01 -6.44
C GLY A 135 18.72 -10.56 -6.44
N GLU A 136 19.48 -10.21 -7.48
CA GLU A 136 19.92 -8.83 -7.70
C GLU A 136 18.78 -7.93 -8.18
N THR A 137 18.93 -6.62 -7.97
CA THR A 137 17.99 -5.59 -8.46
C THR A 137 17.80 -5.60 -9.98
N ARG A 138 18.73 -6.20 -10.73
CA ARG A 138 18.58 -6.48 -12.17
C ARG A 138 17.36 -7.31 -12.51
N THR A 139 16.84 -8.12 -11.57
CA THR A 139 15.57 -8.86 -11.75
C THR A 139 14.42 -7.92 -12.07
N VAL A 140 14.36 -6.76 -11.40
CA VAL A 140 13.35 -5.73 -11.67
C VAL A 140 13.52 -5.19 -13.11
N ASP A 141 14.75 -4.89 -13.52
CA ASP A 141 15.03 -4.32 -14.85
C ASP A 141 14.59 -5.27 -15.97
N VAL A 142 14.81 -6.58 -15.80
CA VAL A 142 14.36 -7.61 -16.76
C VAL A 142 12.84 -7.62 -16.86
N HIS A 143 12.13 -7.62 -15.73
CA HIS A 143 10.66 -7.63 -15.73
C HIS A 143 10.07 -6.33 -16.29
N ILE A 144 10.67 -5.18 -16.01
CA ILE A 144 10.27 -3.91 -16.63
C ILE A 144 10.44 -3.96 -18.15
N ARG A 145 11.53 -4.53 -18.64
CA ARG A 145 11.76 -4.66 -20.09
C ARG A 145 10.69 -5.53 -20.75
N THR A 146 10.43 -6.71 -20.20
CA THR A 146 9.41 -7.63 -20.74
C THR A 146 8.00 -7.03 -20.63
N LEU A 147 7.70 -6.36 -19.53
CA LEU A 147 6.44 -5.67 -19.31
C LEU A 147 6.21 -4.57 -20.37
N ARG A 148 7.20 -3.71 -20.62
CA ARG A 148 7.13 -2.71 -21.68
C ARG A 148 6.87 -3.32 -23.05
N GLN A 149 7.55 -4.42 -23.37
CA GLN A 149 7.34 -5.12 -24.66
C GLN A 149 5.90 -5.64 -24.79
N LYS A 150 5.33 -6.20 -23.72
CA LYS A 150 3.97 -6.73 -23.70
C LYS A 150 2.90 -5.63 -23.79
N LEU A 151 3.15 -4.47 -23.19
CA LEU A 151 2.27 -3.31 -23.26
C LEU A 151 2.36 -2.58 -24.63
N GLY A 152 3.34 -2.93 -25.47
CA GLY A 152 3.54 -2.30 -26.77
C GLY A 152 3.84 -0.80 -26.66
N GLU A 153 3.16 0.02 -27.46
CA GLU A 153 3.33 1.48 -27.43
C GLU A 153 3.03 2.08 -26.04
N LYS A 154 2.11 1.49 -25.31
CA LYS A 154 1.80 1.93 -23.93
C LYS A 154 2.89 1.58 -22.91
N GLY A 155 3.89 0.79 -23.27
CA GLY A 155 5.04 0.52 -22.40
C GLY A 155 5.83 1.77 -22.01
N GLU A 156 5.71 2.87 -22.77
CA GLU A 156 6.35 4.15 -22.48
C GLU A 156 5.79 4.86 -21.23
N ILE A 157 4.59 4.48 -20.77
CA ILE A 157 4.05 4.99 -19.50
C ILE A 157 4.97 4.66 -18.32
N ILE A 158 5.73 3.56 -18.40
CA ILE A 158 6.71 3.17 -17.41
C ILE A 158 8.02 3.91 -17.72
N GLN A 159 8.33 4.93 -16.95
CA GLN A 159 9.52 5.76 -17.11
C GLN A 159 10.67 5.24 -16.25
N THR A 160 11.89 5.29 -16.79
CA THR A 160 13.12 4.99 -16.05
C THR A 160 13.68 6.27 -15.44
N VAL A 161 13.83 6.29 -14.12
CA VAL A 161 14.59 7.33 -13.43
C VAL A 161 16.01 6.80 -13.22
N ARG A 162 16.95 7.31 -14.01
CA ARG A 162 18.34 6.82 -14.05
C ARG A 162 18.96 6.85 -12.64
N GLY A 163 19.64 5.78 -12.28
CA GLY A 163 20.30 5.63 -10.98
C GLY A 163 19.35 5.43 -9.78
N VAL A 164 18.01 5.52 -9.97
CA VAL A 164 17.03 5.40 -8.88
C VAL A 164 16.11 4.21 -9.09
N GLY A 165 15.24 4.23 -10.10
CA GLY A 165 14.22 3.22 -10.27
C GLY A 165 13.24 3.53 -11.39
N TYR A 166 11.95 3.33 -11.13
CA TYR A 166 10.88 3.44 -12.10
C TYR A 166 9.68 4.20 -11.54
N ARG A 167 8.93 4.84 -12.44
CA ARG A 167 7.62 5.43 -12.13
C ARG A 167 6.67 5.26 -13.32
N ILE A 168 5.37 5.40 -13.06
CA ILE A 168 4.33 5.54 -14.08
C ILE A 168 3.73 6.93 -13.95
N GLY A 169 3.42 7.57 -15.10
CA GLY A 169 2.82 8.89 -15.11
C GLY A 169 3.75 9.98 -14.56
N GLY A 170 3.19 11.19 -14.48
CA GLY A 170 3.95 12.40 -14.14
C GLY A 170 4.44 13.07 -15.43
N SER A 171 3.96 14.29 -15.66
CA SER A 171 4.47 15.13 -16.74
C SER A 171 5.97 15.33 -16.59
N ALA A 172 6.69 15.23 -17.69
CA ALA A 172 8.08 15.66 -17.75
C ALA A 172 8.14 17.16 -17.46
#